data_51fb117e7864067610e59bfcf879a19c
#
_entry.id   51fb117e7864067610e59bfcf879a19c
#
_cell.length_a   1.000
_cell.length_b   1.000
_cell.length_c   1.000
_cell.angle_alpha   90.00
_cell.angle_beta   90.00
_cell.angle_gamma   90.00
#
_symmetry.space_group_name_H-M   'P 1'
#
loop_
_entity.id
_entity.type
_entity.pdbx_description
1 polymer ?
#
loop_
_entity_poly.entity_id
_entity_poly.type
_entity_poly.pdbx_seq_one_letter_code
_entity_poly.pdbx_strand_id
1 'polypeptide(L)'
;MLTEKQLEMFGDRGAAVFQSAEQDIIADIARRVKKTGRFTETAELQAQALHAAGVSTQEIRKEVMKILNADDEYKKYVASNTKQYKRDVVHAIRQMEKDAAAEGNRIIADAGDMAFNKDLSAWHRAGTELTKDTGIVKIMEEMSRTTAGTFKNLTKTMGFKGAYDFTSVQNAYIKYLDKAVMKMATGAYSFDAAVNDAIREMAQSGLRSVDYASGRTYQLDTAARMCVRTSCHQLSAKITERNCDVTGTDLVEVSAHWGARPEHAEWQGKIYSRSGRNKNYPPFSETQYGAVNGLCGVNCRHTFYPFFEGISEPTKWDKEPDPKEYNGRTYKYYDMTQKQRQMERGIRATKREIEAQKAISGNVNALETQKRKQIAEYRRFSKEMGISAKDNRLRVANGSSDLNRTQTIKILPKRNESRAMEDKAKSLFDVQPLEKGDTVKPVSIYKDLKTSETGKRVLEYIEKNDISVDVIYNRDTITENHLDDVYGLNIGNSIYINARTCNTKKKIVETIIHEETHIEYDIGEDAHAECVCDYNALKHRKGELTGEDIRNIIKSVKERYPDYKWRKP
;
A
#
# COMPACT_ATOMS: atom_id res chain seq x y z
N MET A 1 6.05 12.44 -16.16
CA MET A 1 4.95 12.55 -15.19
C MET A 1 4.40 11.21 -14.76
N LEU A 2 3.92 11.09 -13.49
CA LEU A 2 3.44 9.82 -12.93
C LEU A 2 2.12 9.37 -13.57
N THR A 3 2.00 8.08 -13.89
CA THR A 3 0.75 7.48 -14.40
C THR A 3 -0.26 7.26 -13.26
N GLU A 4 -1.55 7.08 -13.58
CA GLU A 4 -2.56 6.75 -12.57
C GLU A 4 -2.21 5.44 -11.81
N LYS A 5 -1.68 4.44 -12.52
CA LYS A 5 -1.23 3.16 -11.91
C LYS A 5 -0.11 3.38 -10.88
N GLN A 6 0.88 4.22 -11.18
CA GLN A 6 1.97 4.56 -10.25
C GLN A 6 1.44 5.33 -9.03
N LEU A 7 0.53 6.27 -9.24
CA LEU A 7 -0.10 7.00 -8.14
C LEU A 7 -0.97 6.12 -7.25
N GLU A 8 -1.64 5.11 -7.82
CA GLU A 8 -2.36 4.10 -7.04
C GLU A 8 -1.41 3.24 -6.21
N MET A 9 -0.30 2.79 -6.81
CA MET A 9 0.73 2.03 -6.12
C MET A 9 1.30 2.79 -4.91
N PHE A 10 1.70 4.04 -5.09
CA PHE A 10 2.17 4.89 -3.99
C PHE A 10 1.09 5.11 -2.93
N GLY A 11 -0.15 5.36 -3.35
CA GLY A 11 -1.28 5.49 -2.43
C GLY A 11 -1.52 4.23 -1.59
N ASP A 12 -1.37 3.04 -2.18
CA ASP A 12 -1.50 1.75 -1.49
C ASP A 12 -0.38 1.53 -0.48
N ARG A 13 0.86 1.89 -0.82
CA ARG A 13 2.01 1.85 0.11
C ARG A 13 1.75 2.72 1.35
N GLY A 14 1.36 3.97 1.14
CA GLY A 14 1.04 4.86 2.26
C GLY A 14 -0.14 4.38 3.11
N ALA A 15 -1.17 3.78 2.50
CA ALA A 15 -2.32 3.25 3.24
C ALA A 15 -1.98 2.00 4.06
N ALA A 16 -1.06 1.16 3.60
CA ALA A 16 -0.72 -0.11 4.25
C ALA A 16 -0.22 0.08 5.68
N VAL A 17 0.55 1.15 5.94
CA VAL A 17 1.04 1.50 7.29
C VAL A 17 -0.14 1.72 8.26
N PHE A 18 -1.15 2.46 7.82
CA PHE A 18 -2.32 2.77 8.65
C PHE A 18 -3.27 1.60 8.82
N GLN A 19 -3.38 0.72 7.81
CA GLN A 19 -4.22 -0.48 7.88
C GLN A 19 -3.71 -1.48 8.94
N SER A 20 -2.39 -1.65 9.07
CA SER A 20 -1.82 -2.52 10.09
C SER A 20 -2.17 -2.04 11.50
N ALA A 21 -1.92 -0.76 11.77
CA ALA A 21 -2.21 -0.17 13.07
C ALA A 21 -3.72 -0.16 13.39
N GLU A 22 -4.59 0.09 12.40
CA GLU A 22 -6.04 0.01 12.56
C GLU A 22 -6.46 -1.37 13.07
N GLN A 23 -5.95 -2.42 12.42
CA GLN A 23 -6.32 -3.79 12.75
C GLN A 23 -5.85 -4.17 14.16
N ASP A 24 -4.63 -3.78 14.54
CA ASP A 24 -4.08 -4.06 15.87
C ASP A 24 -4.87 -3.36 16.98
N ILE A 25 -5.27 -2.11 16.77
CA ILE A 25 -6.08 -1.34 17.71
C ILE A 25 -7.48 -1.98 17.89
N ILE A 26 -8.14 -2.34 16.79
CA ILE A 26 -9.46 -2.98 16.84
C ILE A 26 -9.37 -4.32 17.58
N ALA A 27 -8.37 -5.14 17.25
CA ALA A 27 -8.15 -6.44 17.89
C ALA A 27 -7.83 -6.30 19.39
N ASP A 28 -7.05 -5.29 19.79
CA ASP A 28 -6.74 -5.04 21.21
C ASP A 28 -7.97 -4.62 22.00
N ILE A 29 -8.79 -3.70 21.47
CA ILE A 29 -10.06 -3.30 22.09
C ILE A 29 -10.97 -4.52 22.25
N ALA A 30 -11.14 -5.33 21.18
CA ALA A 30 -11.98 -6.53 21.20
C ALA A 30 -11.55 -7.50 22.31
N ARG A 31 -10.24 -7.79 22.42
CA ARG A 31 -9.70 -8.66 23.46
C ARG A 31 -9.95 -8.13 24.88
N ARG A 32 -9.75 -6.83 25.10
CA ARG A 32 -9.96 -6.19 26.41
C ARG A 32 -11.42 -6.20 26.82
N VAL A 33 -12.32 -5.85 25.91
CA VAL A 33 -13.77 -5.89 26.16
C VAL A 33 -14.21 -7.33 26.46
N LYS A 34 -13.81 -8.32 25.64
CA LYS A 34 -14.14 -9.74 25.87
C LYS A 34 -13.66 -10.24 27.23
N LYS A 35 -12.41 -9.92 27.62
CA LYS A 35 -11.85 -10.32 28.91
C LYS A 35 -12.57 -9.72 30.13
N THR A 36 -13.24 -8.59 29.99
CA THR A 36 -14.01 -7.97 31.04
C THR A 36 -15.26 -8.79 31.38
N GLY A 37 -15.76 -9.62 30.47
CA GLY A 37 -16.93 -10.48 30.65
C GLY A 37 -16.88 -11.40 31.87
N ARG A 38 -15.69 -11.86 32.26
CA ARG A 38 -15.51 -12.68 33.45
C ARG A 38 -15.97 -12.03 34.77
N PHE A 39 -16.11 -10.70 34.76
CA PHE A 39 -16.58 -9.93 35.92
C PHE A 39 -18.05 -9.50 35.80
N THR A 40 -18.72 -9.84 34.69
CA THR A 40 -20.09 -9.41 34.42
C THR A 40 -21.11 -10.53 34.58
N GLU A 41 -20.69 -11.76 34.85
CA GLU A 41 -21.55 -12.96 34.88
C GLU A 41 -22.73 -12.81 35.83
N THR A 42 -22.48 -12.42 37.10
CA THR A 42 -23.53 -12.20 38.09
C THR A 42 -24.54 -11.13 37.64
N ALA A 43 -24.02 -10.03 37.08
CA ALA A 43 -24.85 -8.93 36.59
C ALA A 43 -25.66 -9.35 35.37
N GLU A 44 -25.09 -10.20 34.49
CA GLU A 44 -25.76 -10.75 33.31
C GLU A 44 -26.91 -11.68 33.72
N LEU A 45 -26.67 -12.63 34.62
CA LEU A 45 -27.69 -13.53 35.11
C LEU A 45 -28.85 -12.77 35.76
N GLN A 46 -28.56 -11.78 36.58
CA GLN A 46 -29.58 -10.92 37.18
C GLN A 46 -30.37 -10.13 36.14
N ALA A 47 -29.71 -9.59 35.13
CA ALA A 47 -30.38 -8.88 34.04
C ALA A 47 -31.36 -9.79 33.28
N GLN A 48 -30.93 -11.01 32.97
CA GLN A 48 -31.77 -12.00 32.28
C GLN A 48 -32.98 -12.44 33.14
N ALA A 49 -32.80 -12.66 34.44
CA ALA A 49 -33.87 -13.00 35.35
C ALA A 49 -34.90 -11.87 35.46
N LEU A 50 -34.48 -10.64 35.61
CA LEU A 50 -35.37 -9.47 35.67
C LEU A 50 -36.11 -9.26 34.36
N HIS A 51 -35.45 -9.45 33.23
CA HIS A 51 -36.07 -9.39 31.91
C HIS A 51 -37.16 -10.43 31.72
N ALA A 52 -36.88 -11.67 32.12
CA ALA A 52 -37.87 -12.78 32.13
C ALA A 52 -39.06 -12.50 33.03
N ALA A 53 -38.84 -11.77 34.14
CA ALA A 53 -39.91 -11.33 35.05
C ALA A 53 -40.69 -10.08 34.54
N GLY A 54 -40.40 -9.57 33.33
CA GLY A 54 -41.11 -8.42 32.75
C GLY A 54 -40.73 -7.07 33.34
N VAL A 55 -39.62 -6.96 34.06
CA VAL A 55 -39.12 -5.71 34.64
C VAL A 55 -38.68 -4.75 33.52
N SER A 56 -38.90 -3.45 33.72
CA SER A 56 -38.54 -2.45 32.70
C SER A 56 -37.04 -2.41 32.46
N THR A 57 -36.63 -2.17 31.20
CA THR A 57 -35.20 -2.03 30.84
C THR A 57 -34.46 -0.97 31.65
N GLN A 58 -35.15 0.08 32.08
CA GLN A 58 -34.55 1.14 32.91
C GLN A 58 -34.20 0.62 34.33
N GLU A 59 -35.09 -0.16 34.93
CA GLU A 59 -34.87 -0.78 36.24
C GLU A 59 -33.79 -1.85 36.17
N ILE A 60 -33.81 -2.69 35.12
CA ILE A 60 -32.76 -3.70 34.89
C ILE A 60 -31.39 -3.03 34.81
N ARG A 61 -31.25 -1.96 34.02
CA ARG A 61 -29.99 -1.20 33.92
C ARG A 61 -29.53 -0.64 35.26
N LYS A 62 -30.46 -0.11 36.05
CA LYS A 62 -30.14 0.42 37.39
C LYS A 62 -29.59 -0.67 38.32
N GLU A 63 -30.19 -1.85 38.29
CA GLU A 63 -29.74 -2.96 39.14
C GLU A 63 -28.40 -3.53 38.67
N VAL A 64 -28.22 -3.72 37.35
CA VAL A 64 -26.94 -4.16 36.76
C VAL A 64 -25.80 -3.19 37.13
N MET A 65 -26.03 -1.88 37.01
CA MET A 65 -25.02 -0.90 37.38
C MET A 65 -24.72 -0.88 38.87
N LYS A 66 -25.71 -1.16 39.72
CA LYS A 66 -25.51 -1.30 41.17
C LYS A 66 -24.62 -2.51 41.48
N ILE A 67 -24.86 -3.67 40.85
CA ILE A 67 -24.03 -4.86 41.00
C ILE A 67 -22.59 -4.59 40.56
N LEU A 68 -22.38 -4.09 39.36
CA LEU A 68 -21.03 -3.81 38.81
C LEU A 68 -20.28 -2.74 39.63
N ASN A 69 -20.98 -1.72 40.13
CA ASN A 69 -20.37 -0.67 40.95
C ASN A 69 -20.07 -1.16 42.40
N ALA A 70 -20.73 -2.19 42.87
CA ALA A 70 -20.41 -2.84 44.13
C ALA A 70 -19.22 -3.80 44.03
N ASP A 71 -18.91 -4.31 42.86
CA ASP A 71 -17.80 -5.24 42.60
C ASP A 71 -16.45 -4.48 42.50
N ASP A 72 -15.63 -4.60 43.52
CA ASP A 72 -14.31 -3.97 43.60
C ASP A 72 -13.30 -4.58 42.61
N GLU A 73 -13.42 -5.87 42.27
CA GLU A 73 -12.56 -6.52 41.29
C GLU A 73 -12.86 -6.02 39.90
N TYR A 74 -14.13 -5.91 39.53
CA TYR A 74 -14.56 -5.28 38.26
C TYR A 74 -14.00 -3.87 38.13
N LYS A 75 -14.24 -3.02 39.16
CA LYS A 75 -13.76 -1.61 39.11
C LYS A 75 -12.25 -1.51 38.97
N LYS A 76 -11.49 -2.26 39.77
CA LYS A 76 -10.02 -2.29 39.73
C LYS A 76 -9.53 -2.79 38.36
N TYR A 77 -10.16 -3.85 37.83
CA TYR A 77 -9.81 -4.41 36.52
C TYR A 77 -10.06 -3.40 35.40
N VAL A 78 -11.25 -2.79 35.31
CA VAL A 78 -11.60 -1.79 34.30
C VAL A 78 -10.68 -0.57 34.36
N ALA A 79 -10.43 -0.04 35.59
CA ALA A 79 -9.53 1.11 35.76
C ALA A 79 -8.10 0.81 35.32
N SER A 80 -7.56 -0.36 35.72
CA SER A 80 -6.22 -0.79 35.33
C SER A 80 -6.10 -0.99 33.81
N ASN A 81 -7.06 -1.68 33.20
CA ASN A 81 -7.06 -1.90 31.74
C ASN A 81 -7.25 -0.61 30.96
N THR A 82 -8.07 0.33 31.45
CA THR A 82 -8.22 1.64 30.81
C THR A 82 -6.90 2.43 30.81
N LYS A 83 -6.19 2.43 31.94
CA LYS A 83 -4.89 3.07 32.07
C LYS A 83 -3.85 2.42 31.16
N GLN A 84 -3.83 1.07 31.12
CA GLN A 84 -2.90 0.32 30.25
C GLN A 84 -3.22 0.54 28.77
N TYR A 85 -4.48 0.44 28.37
CA TYR A 85 -4.93 0.71 27.01
C TYR A 85 -4.49 2.09 26.50
N LYS A 86 -4.71 3.13 27.32
CA LYS A 86 -4.29 4.50 26.95
C LYS A 86 -2.78 4.59 26.71
N ARG A 87 -1.96 3.87 27.48
CA ARG A 87 -0.49 3.82 27.27
C ARG A 87 -0.15 3.09 25.98
N ASP A 88 -0.75 1.92 25.77
CA ASP A 88 -0.47 1.05 24.63
C ASP A 88 -0.88 1.73 23.31
N VAL A 89 -2.05 2.37 23.28
CA VAL A 89 -2.51 3.07 22.08
C VAL A 89 -1.68 4.30 21.75
N VAL A 90 -1.18 5.02 22.76
CA VAL A 90 -0.25 6.16 22.53
C VAL A 90 1.06 5.64 21.95
N HIS A 91 1.56 4.51 22.44
CA HIS A 91 2.76 3.89 21.88
C HIS A 91 2.55 3.47 20.42
N ALA A 92 1.43 2.79 20.13
CA ALA A 92 1.07 2.37 18.78
C ALA A 92 0.95 3.56 17.81
N ILE A 93 0.33 4.67 18.25
CA ILE A 93 0.24 5.90 17.45
C ILE A 93 1.62 6.45 17.13
N ARG A 94 2.50 6.54 18.12
CA ARG A 94 3.87 7.04 17.92
C ARG A 94 4.68 6.16 16.96
N GLN A 95 4.51 4.85 17.04
CA GLN A 95 5.17 3.94 16.11
C GLN A 95 4.62 4.12 14.69
N MET A 96 3.30 4.13 14.55
CA MET A 96 2.64 4.40 13.26
C MET A 96 3.06 5.74 12.64
N GLU A 97 3.22 6.81 13.44
CA GLU A 97 3.72 8.11 12.97
C GLU A 97 5.15 8.00 12.39
N LYS A 98 6.03 7.25 13.07
CA LYS A 98 7.40 7.02 12.59
C LYS A 98 7.40 6.23 11.28
N ASP A 99 6.65 5.14 11.24
CA ASP A 99 6.59 4.27 10.06
C ASP A 99 5.95 5.01 8.87
N ALA A 100 4.88 5.79 9.12
CA ALA A 100 4.26 6.61 8.09
C ALA A 100 5.20 7.70 7.55
N ALA A 101 5.95 8.36 8.42
CA ALA A 101 6.93 9.37 7.99
C ALA A 101 8.07 8.74 7.18
N ALA A 102 8.59 7.60 7.62
CA ALA A 102 9.64 6.88 6.90
C ALA A 102 9.17 6.42 5.51
N GLU A 103 7.99 5.81 5.43
CA GLU A 103 7.42 5.37 4.16
C GLU A 103 7.02 6.55 3.27
N GLY A 104 6.51 7.63 3.84
CA GLY A 104 6.22 8.87 3.12
C GLY A 104 7.46 9.45 2.43
N ASN A 105 8.59 9.46 3.12
CA ASN A 105 9.87 9.92 2.56
C ASN A 105 10.32 9.03 1.38
N ARG A 106 10.23 7.70 1.52
CA ARG A 106 10.54 6.77 0.43
C ARG A 106 9.63 6.98 -0.78
N ILE A 107 8.32 7.08 -0.54
CA ILE A 107 7.35 7.35 -1.61
C ILE A 107 7.68 8.64 -2.35
N ILE A 108 8.01 9.72 -1.64
CA ILE A 108 8.35 11.00 -2.27
C ILE A 108 9.66 10.91 -3.05
N ALA A 109 10.65 10.18 -2.56
CA ALA A 109 11.89 9.94 -3.29
C ALA A 109 11.63 9.19 -4.60
N ASP A 110 10.97 8.02 -4.52
CA ASP A 110 10.64 7.18 -5.68
C ASP A 110 9.77 7.95 -6.70
N ALA A 111 8.75 8.65 -6.21
CA ALA A 111 7.86 9.45 -7.07
C ALA A 111 8.59 10.61 -7.76
N GLY A 112 9.52 11.25 -7.06
CA GLY A 112 10.33 12.34 -7.59
C GLY A 112 11.27 11.86 -8.69
N ASP A 113 11.95 10.75 -8.45
CA ASP A 113 12.85 10.15 -9.43
C ASP A 113 12.08 9.68 -10.68
N MET A 114 10.96 8.98 -10.50
CA MET A 114 10.11 8.58 -11.62
C MET A 114 9.56 9.79 -12.42
N ALA A 115 9.15 10.86 -11.74
CA ALA A 115 8.65 12.06 -12.40
C ALA A 115 9.75 12.74 -13.21
N PHE A 116 10.94 12.91 -12.60
CA PHE A 116 12.09 13.51 -13.27
C PHE A 116 12.54 12.71 -14.49
N ASN A 117 12.68 11.39 -14.36
CA ASN A 117 13.12 10.53 -15.47
C ASN A 117 12.15 10.56 -16.66
N LYS A 118 10.84 10.67 -16.40
CA LYS A 118 9.87 10.84 -17.49
C LYS A 118 9.99 12.19 -18.18
N ASP A 119 10.20 13.24 -17.41
CA ASP A 119 10.47 14.58 -17.96
C ASP A 119 11.77 14.55 -18.78
N LEU A 120 12.85 13.99 -18.22
CA LEU A 120 14.12 13.82 -18.92
C LEU A 120 13.92 13.19 -20.31
N SER A 121 13.15 12.10 -20.39
CA SER A 121 12.82 11.45 -21.66
C SER A 121 12.05 12.34 -22.62
N ALA A 122 11.15 13.20 -22.13
CA ALA A 122 10.38 14.11 -22.97
C ALA A 122 11.25 15.24 -23.55
N TRP A 123 12.08 15.87 -22.71
CA TRP A 123 13.02 16.92 -23.15
C TRP A 123 14.12 16.39 -24.07
N HIS A 124 14.63 15.19 -23.79
CA HIS A 124 15.62 14.54 -24.67
C HIS A 124 15.06 14.34 -26.10
N ARG A 125 13.80 13.89 -26.23
CA ARG A 125 13.15 13.82 -27.57
C ARG A 125 13.02 15.18 -28.26
N ALA A 126 12.91 16.24 -27.46
CA ALA A 126 12.88 17.62 -27.97
C ALA A 126 14.27 18.22 -28.21
N GLY A 127 15.35 17.43 -28.09
CA GLY A 127 16.72 17.88 -28.29
C GLY A 127 17.29 18.73 -27.14
N THR A 128 16.68 18.70 -25.96
CA THR A 128 17.10 19.47 -24.77
C THR A 128 17.53 18.53 -23.68
N GLU A 129 18.69 18.73 -23.07
CA GLU A 129 19.14 17.97 -21.93
C GLU A 129 18.66 18.60 -20.62
N LEU A 130 18.19 17.75 -19.70
CA LEU A 130 17.87 18.12 -18.32
C LEU A 130 18.86 17.51 -17.36
N THR A 131 19.19 18.24 -16.30
CA THR A 131 19.99 17.74 -15.19
C THR A 131 19.19 17.82 -13.90
N LYS A 132 19.29 16.80 -13.07
CA LYS A 132 18.70 16.80 -11.72
C LYS A 132 19.50 17.72 -10.82
N ASP A 133 19.03 18.96 -10.69
CA ASP A 133 19.72 19.99 -9.92
C ASP A 133 19.28 20.05 -8.44
N THR A 134 19.96 20.89 -7.67
CA THR A 134 19.66 21.11 -6.25
C THR A 134 18.23 21.66 -6.02
N GLY A 135 17.62 22.28 -7.02
CA GLY A 135 16.24 22.79 -6.93
C GLY A 135 15.22 21.65 -6.88
N ILE A 136 15.44 20.60 -7.68
CA ILE A 136 14.59 19.40 -7.64
C ILE A 136 14.72 18.69 -6.29
N VAL A 137 15.95 18.56 -5.78
CA VAL A 137 16.19 17.96 -4.46
C VAL A 137 15.44 18.73 -3.36
N LYS A 138 15.48 20.06 -3.37
CA LYS A 138 14.74 20.92 -2.42
C LYS A 138 13.21 20.73 -2.52
N ILE A 139 12.68 20.59 -3.74
CA ILE A 139 11.26 20.30 -3.95
C ILE A 139 10.88 18.96 -3.31
N MET A 140 11.69 17.92 -3.49
CA MET A 140 11.48 16.60 -2.89
C MET A 140 11.53 16.65 -1.36
N GLU A 141 12.48 17.35 -0.76
CA GLU A 141 12.60 17.54 0.68
C GLU A 141 11.40 18.28 1.28
N GLU A 142 10.93 19.34 0.62
CA GLU A 142 9.75 20.10 1.04
C GLU A 142 8.50 19.22 1.00
N MET A 143 8.32 18.45 -0.07
CA MET A 143 7.19 17.54 -0.20
C MET A 143 7.23 16.39 0.82
N SER A 144 8.42 15.88 1.14
CA SER A 144 8.60 14.90 2.21
C SER A 144 8.14 15.47 3.56
N ARG A 145 8.57 16.67 3.92
CA ARG A 145 8.16 17.35 5.17
C ARG A 145 6.65 17.60 5.21
N THR A 146 6.07 18.05 4.10
CA THR A 146 4.62 18.31 4.00
C THR A 146 3.82 17.02 4.15
N THR A 147 4.24 15.94 3.49
CA THR A 147 3.58 14.63 3.56
C THR A 147 3.64 14.05 4.97
N ALA A 148 4.81 14.09 5.62
CA ALA A 148 4.97 13.65 7.01
C ALA A 148 4.12 14.49 7.98
N GLY A 149 4.05 15.81 7.78
CA GLY A 149 3.17 16.71 8.54
C GLY A 149 1.69 16.35 8.39
N THR A 150 1.25 16.04 7.19
CA THR A 150 -0.13 15.60 6.92
C THR A 150 -0.43 14.26 7.60
N PHE A 151 0.46 13.29 7.53
CA PHE A 151 0.31 12.00 8.23
C PHE A 151 0.19 12.20 9.75
N LYS A 152 1.02 13.06 10.33
CA LYS A 152 0.93 13.41 11.75
C LYS A 152 -0.41 14.06 12.12
N ASN A 153 -0.99 14.86 11.23
CA ASN A 153 -2.32 15.44 11.46
C ASN A 153 -3.43 14.39 11.40
N LEU A 154 -3.33 13.39 10.49
CA LEU A 154 -4.27 12.27 10.43
C LEU A 154 -4.28 11.47 11.74
N THR A 155 -3.12 11.23 12.33
CA THR A 155 -3.01 10.45 13.58
C THR A 155 -3.55 11.18 14.81
N LYS A 156 -3.41 12.50 14.86
CA LYS A 156 -3.93 13.32 15.96
C LYS A 156 -5.46 13.31 16.09
N THR A 157 -6.15 13.10 14.98
CA THR A 157 -7.61 13.20 14.90
C THR A 157 -8.30 11.85 14.76
N MET A 158 -7.57 10.77 15.12
CA MET A 158 -8.07 9.40 14.98
C MET A 158 -9.12 9.03 16.00
N GLY A 159 -10.11 8.26 15.53
CA GLY A 159 -11.15 7.70 16.35
C GLY A 159 -12.12 6.81 15.57
N PHE A 160 -13.19 6.46 16.23
CA PHE A 160 -14.30 5.68 15.66
C PHE A 160 -15.55 6.54 15.56
N LYS A 161 -16.24 6.43 14.43
CA LYS A 161 -17.51 7.14 14.21
C LYS A 161 -18.66 6.20 14.56
N GLY A 162 -19.40 6.53 15.61
CA GLY A 162 -20.71 5.95 15.91
C GLY A 162 -21.81 6.58 15.06
N ALA A 163 -23.07 6.20 15.34
CA ALA A 163 -24.22 6.76 14.63
C ALA A 163 -24.36 8.28 14.87
N TYR A 164 -24.10 8.74 16.09
CA TYR A 164 -24.33 10.12 16.51
C TYR A 164 -23.09 10.80 17.12
N ASP A 165 -22.02 10.06 17.35
CA ASP A 165 -20.83 10.52 18.05
C ASP A 165 -19.53 10.15 17.33
N PHE A 166 -18.46 10.82 17.75
CA PHE A 166 -17.09 10.45 17.38
C PHE A 166 -16.29 10.24 18.66
N THR A 167 -15.73 9.04 18.80
CA THR A 167 -14.95 8.66 19.97
C THR A 167 -13.47 8.60 19.60
N SER A 168 -12.64 9.38 20.29
CA SER A 168 -11.19 9.33 20.08
C SER A 168 -10.66 7.93 20.35
N VAL A 169 -9.60 7.55 19.65
CA VAL A 169 -9.01 6.21 19.81
C VAL A 169 -8.59 5.94 21.26
N GLN A 170 -8.14 6.96 22.01
CA GLN A 170 -7.73 6.83 23.41
C GLN A 170 -8.90 6.47 24.34
N ASN A 171 -10.13 6.80 23.97
CA ASN A 171 -11.33 6.53 24.77
C ASN A 171 -12.15 5.35 24.23
N ALA A 172 -11.70 4.73 23.12
CA ALA A 172 -12.47 3.71 22.42
C ALA A 172 -12.71 2.46 23.26
N TYR A 173 -11.72 1.98 24.02
CA TYR A 173 -11.91 0.80 24.89
C TYR A 173 -13.06 0.99 25.86
N ILE A 174 -13.07 2.07 26.64
CA ILE A 174 -14.12 2.27 27.64
C ILE A 174 -15.49 2.47 26.97
N LYS A 175 -15.54 3.20 25.85
CA LYS A 175 -16.78 3.41 25.10
C LYS A 175 -17.42 2.11 24.61
N TYR A 176 -16.63 1.19 24.06
CA TYR A 176 -17.14 -0.07 23.56
C TYR A 176 -17.43 -1.08 24.69
N LEU A 177 -16.71 -0.99 25.81
CA LEU A 177 -17.05 -1.71 27.03
C LEU A 177 -18.41 -1.25 27.58
N ASP A 178 -18.60 0.06 27.73
CA ASP A 178 -19.88 0.63 28.20
C ASP A 178 -21.04 0.21 27.30
N LYS A 179 -20.83 0.23 25.97
CA LYS A 179 -21.84 -0.26 25.03
C LYS A 179 -22.19 -1.74 25.26
N ALA A 180 -21.21 -2.59 25.45
CA ALA A 180 -21.44 -4.01 25.71
C ALA A 180 -22.20 -4.21 27.03
N VAL A 181 -21.77 -3.53 28.09
CA VAL A 181 -22.45 -3.57 29.41
C VAL A 181 -23.89 -3.06 29.30
N MET A 182 -24.11 -1.90 28.64
CA MET A 182 -25.45 -1.33 28.51
C MET A 182 -26.39 -2.18 27.64
N LYS A 183 -25.87 -2.93 26.67
CA LYS A 183 -26.65 -3.87 25.88
C LYS A 183 -26.97 -5.13 26.68
N MET A 184 -26.02 -5.72 27.39
CA MET A 184 -26.24 -6.83 28.33
C MET A 184 -27.26 -6.43 29.42
N ALA A 185 -27.17 -5.21 29.92
CA ALA A 185 -28.09 -4.67 30.94
C ALA A 185 -29.53 -4.42 30.44
N THR A 186 -29.87 -4.82 29.22
CA THR A 186 -31.26 -4.96 28.80
C THR A 186 -31.89 -6.30 29.24
N GLY A 187 -31.06 -7.27 29.64
CA GLY A 187 -31.47 -8.65 29.94
C GLY A 187 -31.79 -9.50 28.72
N ALA A 188 -31.92 -8.90 27.53
CA ALA A 188 -32.26 -9.59 26.28
C ALA A 188 -31.03 -10.20 25.57
N TYR A 189 -29.82 -9.81 25.96
CA TYR A 189 -28.58 -10.22 25.30
C TYR A 189 -27.54 -10.67 26.32
N SER A 190 -26.80 -11.73 25.98
CA SER A 190 -25.60 -12.08 26.71
C SER A 190 -24.48 -11.04 26.53
N PHE A 191 -23.53 -10.99 27.46
CA PHE A 191 -22.36 -10.13 27.31
C PHE A 191 -21.59 -10.44 26.04
N ASP A 192 -21.45 -11.72 25.68
CA ASP A 192 -20.80 -12.16 24.45
C ASP A 192 -21.50 -11.66 23.17
N ALA A 193 -22.83 -11.71 23.14
CA ALA A 193 -23.59 -11.15 22.03
C ALA A 193 -23.41 -9.63 21.94
N ALA A 194 -23.34 -8.94 23.07
CA ALA A 194 -23.09 -7.50 23.14
C ALA A 194 -21.67 -7.13 22.69
N VAL A 195 -20.67 -7.94 23.03
CA VAL A 195 -19.27 -7.79 22.54
C VAL A 195 -19.20 -7.95 21.03
N ASN A 196 -19.88 -8.95 20.47
CA ASN A 196 -19.90 -9.17 19.02
C ASN A 196 -20.51 -7.97 18.27
N ASP A 197 -21.54 -7.33 18.81
CA ASP A 197 -22.11 -6.12 18.22
C ASP A 197 -21.17 -4.92 18.34
N ALA A 198 -20.46 -4.77 19.45
CA ALA A 198 -19.46 -3.72 19.62
C ALA A 198 -18.31 -3.90 18.61
N ILE A 199 -17.84 -5.12 18.39
CA ILE A 199 -16.83 -5.46 17.37
C ILE A 199 -17.32 -5.12 15.97
N ARG A 200 -18.58 -5.50 15.65
CA ARG A 200 -19.19 -5.17 14.36
C ARG A 200 -19.21 -3.67 14.10
N GLU A 201 -19.62 -2.88 15.09
CA GLU A 201 -19.65 -1.42 14.95
C GLU A 201 -18.26 -0.83 14.76
N MET A 202 -17.25 -1.27 15.53
CA MET A 202 -15.85 -0.87 15.33
C MET A 202 -15.37 -1.20 13.92
N ALA A 203 -15.62 -2.41 13.46
CA ALA A 203 -15.18 -2.90 12.15
C ALA A 203 -15.86 -2.16 11.00
N GLN A 204 -17.14 -1.84 11.14
CA GLN A 204 -17.89 -1.05 10.15
C GLN A 204 -17.40 0.40 10.08
N SER A 205 -17.16 1.03 11.23
CA SER A 205 -16.55 2.35 11.27
C SER A 205 -15.15 2.33 10.64
N GLY A 206 -14.31 1.39 11.05
CA GLY A 206 -12.87 1.47 10.92
C GLY A 206 -12.31 2.70 11.66
N LEU A 207 -10.99 2.79 11.77
CA LEU A 207 -10.35 4.01 12.23
C LEU A 207 -10.57 5.15 11.23
N ARG A 208 -10.94 6.30 11.76
CA ARG A 208 -11.19 7.51 10.97
C ARG A 208 -10.35 8.66 11.47
N SER A 209 -10.05 9.57 10.56
CA SER A 209 -9.53 10.89 10.83
C SER A 209 -10.63 11.93 10.61
N VAL A 210 -10.68 12.94 11.44
CA VAL A 210 -11.60 14.08 11.28
C VAL A 210 -10.85 15.23 10.60
N ASP A 211 -11.42 15.73 9.52
CA ASP A 211 -11.03 17.01 8.95
C ASP A 211 -11.81 18.12 9.68
N TYR A 212 -11.16 18.83 10.56
CA TYR A 212 -11.80 19.87 11.36
C TYR A 212 -12.32 21.06 10.53
N ALA A 213 -11.70 21.34 9.39
CA ALA A 213 -12.12 22.46 8.55
C ALA A 213 -13.48 22.19 7.88
N SER A 214 -13.71 20.96 7.42
CA SER A 214 -14.97 20.57 6.75
C SER A 214 -15.92 19.76 7.63
N GLY A 215 -15.51 19.34 8.83
CA GLY A 215 -16.25 18.42 9.70
C GLY A 215 -16.39 16.99 9.14
N ARG A 216 -15.81 16.70 7.99
CA ARG A 216 -15.90 15.39 7.36
C ARG A 216 -14.97 14.37 8.02
N THR A 217 -15.41 13.13 8.06
CA THR A 217 -14.59 12.00 8.52
C THR A 217 -14.25 11.08 7.37
N TYR A 218 -12.99 10.67 7.30
CA TYR A 218 -12.49 9.71 6.32
C TYR A 218 -11.95 8.47 7.03
N GLN A 219 -12.10 7.28 6.42
CA GLN A 219 -11.35 6.12 6.88
C GLN A 219 -9.85 6.43 6.78
N LEU A 220 -9.08 6.04 7.77
CA LEU A 220 -7.68 6.44 7.92
C LEU A 220 -6.83 6.01 6.72
N ASP A 221 -7.02 4.79 6.23
CA ASP A 221 -6.37 4.28 5.01
C ASP A 221 -6.74 5.11 3.75
N THR A 222 -7.99 5.53 3.67
CA THR A 222 -8.47 6.37 2.57
C THR A 222 -7.86 7.78 2.64
N ALA A 223 -7.79 8.37 3.83
CA ALA A 223 -7.14 9.66 4.04
C ALA A 223 -5.64 9.60 3.72
N ALA A 224 -4.96 8.54 4.10
CA ALA A 224 -3.56 8.31 3.76
C ALA A 224 -3.34 8.18 2.24
N ARG A 225 -4.17 7.42 1.53
CA ARG A 225 -4.14 7.34 0.05
C ARG A 225 -4.33 8.71 -0.60
N MET A 226 -5.29 9.49 -0.09
CA MET A 226 -5.55 10.85 -0.58
C MET A 226 -4.33 11.74 -0.38
N CYS A 227 -3.72 11.70 0.80
CA CYS A 227 -2.51 12.45 1.12
C CYS A 227 -1.38 12.11 0.13
N VAL A 228 -1.01 10.84 0.02
CA VAL A 228 0.08 10.37 -0.85
C VAL A 228 -0.17 10.74 -2.31
N ARG A 229 -1.36 10.47 -2.82
CA ARG A 229 -1.69 10.80 -4.22
C ARG A 229 -1.57 12.29 -4.49
N THR A 230 -2.11 13.12 -3.61
CA THR A 230 -2.01 14.59 -3.74
C THR A 230 -0.55 15.04 -3.68
N SER A 231 0.24 14.53 -2.72
CA SER A 231 1.66 14.85 -2.61
C SER A 231 2.46 14.44 -3.85
N CYS A 232 2.24 13.22 -4.37
CA CYS A 232 2.93 12.74 -5.58
C CYS A 232 2.52 13.54 -6.83
N HIS A 233 1.26 13.94 -6.95
CA HIS A 233 0.80 14.82 -8.04
C HIS A 233 1.47 16.18 -7.98
N GLN A 234 1.43 16.81 -6.81
CA GLN A 234 2.04 18.13 -6.59
C GLN A 234 3.55 18.08 -6.79
N LEU A 235 4.22 17.03 -6.30
CA LEU A 235 5.64 16.82 -6.54
C LEU A 235 5.96 16.75 -8.03
N SER A 236 5.24 15.90 -8.77
CA SER A 236 5.43 15.74 -10.21
C SER A 236 5.17 17.04 -10.97
N ALA A 237 4.12 17.77 -10.58
CA ALA A 237 3.81 19.08 -11.18
C ALA A 237 4.91 20.11 -10.93
N LYS A 238 5.39 20.24 -9.68
CA LYS A 238 6.49 21.17 -9.32
C LYS A 238 7.80 20.82 -10.04
N ILE A 239 8.11 19.54 -10.23
CA ILE A 239 9.29 19.10 -11.00
C ILE A 239 9.13 19.52 -12.47
N THR A 240 8.00 19.23 -13.11
CA THR A 240 7.74 19.62 -14.51
C THR A 240 7.74 21.13 -14.67
N GLU A 241 7.13 21.88 -13.75
CA GLU A 241 7.11 23.35 -13.74
C GLU A 241 8.53 23.91 -13.72
N ARG A 242 9.38 23.41 -12.79
CA ARG A 242 10.78 23.81 -12.73
C ARG A 242 11.54 23.47 -14.03
N ASN A 243 11.35 22.28 -14.56
CA ASN A 243 11.99 21.89 -15.83
C ASN A 243 11.57 22.82 -16.97
N CYS A 244 10.28 23.18 -17.05
CA CYS A 244 9.78 24.17 -17.99
C CYS A 244 10.45 25.55 -17.80
N ASP A 245 10.61 25.99 -16.55
CA ASP A 245 11.23 27.29 -16.24
C ASP A 245 12.70 27.33 -16.65
N VAL A 246 13.47 26.27 -16.35
CA VAL A 246 14.90 26.18 -16.69
C VAL A 246 15.12 26.13 -18.21
N THR A 247 14.22 25.48 -18.94
CA THR A 247 14.36 25.30 -20.41
C THR A 247 13.61 26.36 -21.23
N GLY A 248 12.84 27.24 -20.57
CA GLY A 248 12.00 28.23 -21.26
C GLY A 248 10.80 27.62 -21.99
N THR A 249 10.38 26.38 -21.62
CA THR A 249 9.23 25.70 -22.24
C THR A 249 7.92 26.32 -21.75
N ASP A 250 7.14 26.90 -22.67
CA ASP A 250 5.90 27.60 -22.34
C ASP A 250 4.65 26.70 -22.41
N LEU A 251 4.64 25.77 -23.37
CA LEU A 251 3.44 24.97 -23.60
C LEU A 251 3.41 23.70 -22.77
N VAL A 252 2.23 23.41 -22.22
CA VAL A 252 1.96 22.17 -21.48
C VAL A 252 0.62 21.58 -21.90
N GLU A 253 0.54 20.26 -21.98
CA GLU A 253 -0.70 19.54 -22.21
C GLU A 253 -1.21 18.99 -20.88
N VAL A 254 -2.50 19.19 -20.58
CA VAL A 254 -3.18 18.65 -19.39
C VAL A 254 -3.77 17.29 -19.72
N SER A 255 -3.52 16.29 -18.89
CA SER A 255 -4.08 14.94 -19.07
C SER A 255 -5.61 14.94 -18.98
N ALA A 256 -6.25 13.96 -19.63
CA ALA A 256 -7.67 13.69 -19.47
C ALA A 256 -7.92 12.29 -18.94
N HIS A 257 -9.09 12.07 -18.33
CA HIS A 257 -9.55 10.75 -17.94
C HIS A 257 -11.08 10.73 -17.80
N TRP A 258 -11.67 9.58 -17.96
CA TRP A 258 -13.11 9.38 -17.74
C TRP A 258 -13.49 9.58 -16.27
N GLY A 259 -14.70 10.10 -16.06
CA GLY A 259 -15.21 10.39 -14.72
C GLY A 259 -14.49 11.54 -14.03
N ALA A 260 -14.00 12.51 -14.79
CA ALA A 260 -13.54 13.78 -14.25
C ALA A 260 -14.70 14.50 -13.54
N ARG A 261 -14.35 15.35 -12.56
CA ARG A 261 -15.33 16.26 -11.96
C ARG A 261 -15.85 17.22 -13.05
N PRO A 262 -17.09 17.69 -12.97
CA PRO A 262 -17.61 18.62 -13.97
C PRO A 262 -16.70 19.83 -14.22
N GLU A 263 -16.17 20.42 -13.13
CA GLU A 263 -15.28 21.58 -13.19
C GLU A 263 -13.94 21.26 -13.86
N HIS A 264 -13.49 20.00 -13.79
CA HIS A 264 -12.25 19.54 -14.39
C HIS A 264 -12.43 19.09 -15.84
N ALA A 265 -13.64 18.70 -16.23
CA ALA A 265 -13.95 18.26 -17.58
C ALA A 265 -13.78 19.39 -18.60
N GLU A 266 -13.93 20.64 -18.17
CA GLU A 266 -13.85 21.81 -19.06
C GLU A 266 -12.44 22.06 -19.60
N TRP A 267 -11.42 21.77 -18.79
CA TRP A 267 -10.03 22.10 -19.13
C TRP A 267 -9.12 20.87 -19.35
N GLN A 268 -9.59 19.64 -19.12
CA GLN A 268 -8.79 18.45 -19.37
C GLN A 268 -8.52 18.21 -20.87
N GLY A 269 -7.39 17.57 -21.19
CA GLY A 269 -7.04 17.16 -22.56
C GLY A 269 -6.70 18.32 -23.50
N LYS A 270 -6.42 19.50 -22.98
CA LYS A 270 -6.08 20.68 -23.76
C LYS A 270 -4.62 21.08 -23.54
N ILE A 271 -4.07 21.80 -24.51
CA ILE A 271 -2.75 22.42 -24.45
C ILE A 271 -2.92 23.86 -23.96
N TYR A 272 -2.03 24.31 -23.08
CA TYR A 272 -2.06 25.62 -22.43
C TYR A 272 -0.73 26.34 -22.55
N SER A 273 -0.77 27.68 -22.67
CA SER A 273 0.39 28.55 -22.51
C SER A 273 0.58 28.89 -21.02
N ARG A 274 1.71 28.50 -20.45
CA ARG A 274 2.04 28.79 -19.03
C ARG A 274 2.19 30.28 -18.78
N SER A 275 2.82 31.00 -19.70
CA SER A 275 2.99 32.44 -19.62
C SER A 275 1.73 33.24 -19.99
N GLY A 276 0.77 32.62 -20.67
CA GLY A 276 -0.38 33.28 -21.31
C GLY A 276 -0.03 34.21 -22.47
N ARG A 277 1.24 34.19 -22.97
CA ARG A 277 1.72 35.04 -24.06
C ARG A 277 1.42 34.45 -25.44
N ASN A 278 1.46 33.12 -25.56
CA ASN A 278 1.12 32.45 -26.81
C ASN A 278 -0.42 32.42 -26.96
N LYS A 279 -0.92 33.28 -27.84
CA LYS A 279 -2.37 33.47 -28.04
C LYS A 279 -3.04 32.34 -28.83
N ASN A 280 -2.27 31.42 -29.39
CA ASN A 280 -2.82 30.24 -30.06
C ASN A 280 -3.35 29.20 -29.07
N TYR A 281 -3.01 29.32 -27.78
CA TYR A 281 -3.38 28.42 -26.71
C TYR A 281 -4.00 29.18 -25.53
N PRO A 282 -5.00 28.59 -24.84
CA PRO A 282 -5.59 29.20 -23.65
C PRO A 282 -4.53 29.38 -22.54
N PRO A 283 -4.68 30.36 -21.67
CA PRO A 283 -3.75 30.57 -20.57
C PRO A 283 -3.89 29.45 -19.52
N PHE A 284 -2.78 28.98 -18.99
CA PHE A 284 -2.73 27.89 -18.00
C PHE A 284 -3.49 28.21 -16.70
N SER A 285 -3.69 29.49 -16.41
CA SER A 285 -4.49 29.95 -15.27
C SER A 285 -5.96 29.48 -15.30
N GLU A 286 -6.51 29.16 -16.48
CA GLU A 286 -7.87 28.60 -16.61
C GLU A 286 -8.02 27.25 -15.91
N THR A 287 -6.93 26.49 -15.75
CA THR A 287 -6.92 25.21 -15.01
C THR A 287 -7.01 25.38 -13.50
N GLN A 288 -6.95 26.61 -13.01
CA GLN A 288 -6.87 26.94 -11.58
C GLN A 288 -5.73 26.20 -10.87
N TYR A 289 -4.61 25.93 -11.56
CA TYR A 289 -3.44 25.29 -10.96
C TYR A 289 -2.98 26.02 -9.70
N GLY A 290 -2.74 25.28 -8.61
CA GLY A 290 -2.40 25.82 -7.30
C GLY A 290 -3.60 26.09 -6.39
N ALA A 291 -4.84 26.09 -6.90
CA ALA A 291 -6.04 26.15 -6.09
C ALA A 291 -6.47 24.77 -5.54
N VAL A 292 -7.19 24.76 -4.44
CA VAL A 292 -7.65 23.53 -3.78
C VAL A 292 -8.50 22.66 -4.71
N ASN A 293 -9.35 23.27 -5.54
CA ASN A 293 -10.24 22.59 -6.47
C ASN A 293 -9.71 22.58 -7.92
N GLY A 294 -8.52 23.14 -8.17
CA GLY A 294 -7.93 23.21 -9.49
C GLY A 294 -7.07 22.01 -9.88
N LEU A 295 -6.32 22.16 -10.95
CA LEU A 295 -5.36 21.18 -11.44
C LEU A 295 -4.31 20.87 -10.36
N CYS A 296 -4.03 19.58 -10.12
CA CYS A 296 -3.16 19.07 -9.05
C CYS A 296 -3.62 19.43 -7.63
N GLY A 297 -4.84 19.92 -7.44
CA GLY A 297 -5.47 20.17 -6.15
C GLY A 297 -5.92 18.86 -5.45
N VAL A 298 -6.70 19.00 -4.37
CA VAL A 298 -7.13 17.87 -3.54
C VAL A 298 -7.96 16.87 -4.33
N ASN A 299 -7.52 15.60 -4.34
CA ASN A 299 -8.13 14.51 -5.10
C ASN A 299 -8.22 14.73 -6.63
N CYS A 300 -7.52 15.70 -7.17
CA CYS A 300 -7.34 15.82 -8.61
C CYS A 300 -6.56 14.60 -9.12
N ARG A 301 -6.95 14.09 -10.32
CA ARG A 301 -6.25 13.00 -11.00
C ARG A 301 -5.54 13.48 -12.26
N HIS A 302 -5.81 14.73 -12.66
CA HIS A 302 -5.19 15.34 -13.80
C HIS A 302 -3.78 15.79 -13.46
N THR A 303 -2.96 15.79 -14.48
CA THR A 303 -1.58 16.17 -14.45
C THR A 303 -1.27 16.95 -15.72
N PHE A 304 -0.09 17.56 -15.83
CA PHE A 304 0.33 18.21 -17.05
C PHE A 304 1.77 17.82 -17.39
N TYR A 305 2.12 17.88 -18.65
CA TYR A 305 3.43 17.54 -19.19
C TYR A 305 3.83 18.53 -20.28
N PRO A 306 5.14 18.68 -20.57
CA PRO A 306 5.59 19.63 -21.58
C PRO A 306 5.03 19.27 -22.93
N PHE A 307 4.67 20.29 -23.71
CA PHE A 307 4.27 20.15 -25.10
C PHE A 307 5.23 20.93 -25.99
N PHE A 308 5.78 20.27 -27.00
CA PHE A 308 6.74 20.86 -27.93
C PHE A 308 6.10 20.94 -29.32
N GLU A 309 5.83 22.16 -29.80
CA GLU A 309 5.25 22.37 -31.14
C GLU A 309 6.13 21.75 -32.24
N GLY A 310 5.51 21.04 -33.16
CA GLY A 310 6.21 20.36 -34.24
C GLY A 310 6.91 19.04 -33.86
N ILE A 311 6.95 18.68 -32.55
CA ILE A 311 7.55 17.45 -32.05
C ILE A 311 6.52 16.61 -31.30
N SER A 312 5.75 17.24 -30.41
CA SER A 312 4.69 16.55 -29.63
C SER A 312 3.40 16.49 -30.46
N GLU A 313 2.75 15.32 -30.42
CA GLU A 313 1.39 15.20 -30.94
C GLU A 313 0.40 15.33 -29.76
N PRO A 314 -0.69 16.11 -29.91
CA PRO A 314 -1.74 16.16 -28.89
C PRO A 314 -2.30 14.77 -28.58
N THR A 315 -2.45 14.44 -27.31
CA THR A 315 -2.97 13.15 -26.90
C THR A 315 -4.44 13.01 -27.32
N LYS A 316 -4.75 11.97 -28.08
CA LYS A 316 -6.13 11.64 -28.45
C LYS A 316 -6.82 10.95 -27.27
N TRP A 317 -7.97 11.48 -26.88
CA TRP A 317 -8.77 10.94 -25.78
C TRP A 317 -10.07 10.36 -26.33
N ASP A 318 -10.37 9.13 -25.94
CA ASP A 318 -11.64 8.51 -26.29
C ASP A 318 -12.77 9.17 -25.49
N LYS A 319 -13.93 9.27 -26.15
CA LYS A 319 -15.15 9.73 -25.48
C LYS A 319 -15.46 8.84 -24.26
N GLU A 320 -15.95 9.46 -23.19
CA GLU A 320 -16.42 8.71 -22.00
C GLU A 320 -17.46 7.67 -22.42
N PRO A 321 -17.38 6.43 -21.92
CA PRO A 321 -18.35 5.40 -22.24
C PRO A 321 -19.78 5.80 -21.87
N ASP A 322 -20.73 5.37 -22.67
CA ASP A 322 -22.15 5.61 -22.40
C ASP A 322 -22.56 5.00 -21.06
N PRO A 323 -23.57 5.59 -20.38
CA PRO A 323 -24.10 5.07 -19.14
C PRO A 323 -24.55 3.60 -19.29
N LYS A 324 -24.31 2.78 -18.28
CA LYS A 324 -24.69 1.37 -18.27
C LYS A 324 -25.70 1.07 -17.16
N GLU A 325 -26.55 0.09 -17.39
CA GLU A 325 -27.52 -0.36 -16.41
C GLU A 325 -26.99 -1.55 -15.60
N TYR A 326 -27.27 -1.55 -14.28
CA TYR A 326 -27.00 -2.65 -13.38
C TYR A 326 -28.11 -2.76 -12.33
N ASN A 327 -28.75 -3.92 -12.26
CA ASN A 327 -29.86 -4.20 -11.33
C ASN A 327 -30.95 -3.10 -11.38
N GLY A 328 -31.36 -2.69 -12.57
CA GLY A 328 -32.45 -1.71 -12.79
C GLY A 328 -32.03 -0.24 -12.50
N ARG A 329 -30.75 0.03 -12.34
CA ARG A 329 -30.24 1.39 -12.13
C ARG A 329 -29.15 1.73 -13.15
N THR A 330 -29.30 2.90 -13.78
CA THR A 330 -28.32 3.44 -14.73
C THR A 330 -27.18 4.15 -14.00
N TYR A 331 -25.96 3.88 -14.41
CA TYR A 331 -24.73 4.47 -13.85
C TYR A 331 -23.93 5.16 -14.95
N LYS A 332 -23.59 6.43 -14.76
CA LYS A 332 -22.52 7.10 -15.51
C LYS A 332 -21.17 6.58 -15.03
N TYR A 333 -20.11 6.77 -15.79
CA TYR A 333 -18.79 6.25 -15.44
C TYR A 333 -18.31 6.68 -14.05
N TYR A 334 -18.53 7.96 -13.68
CA TYR A 334 -18.24 8.45 -12.33
C TYR A 334 -19.01 7.65 -11.26
N ASP A 335 -20.32 7.45 -11.44
CA ASP A 335 -21.16 6.72 -10.49
C ASP A 335 -20.77 5.24 -10.37
N MET A 336 -20.36 4.60 -11.50
CA MET A 336 -19.80 3.24 -11.49
C MET A 336 -18.59 3.16 -10.53
N THR A 337 -17.67 4.11 -10.64
CA THR A 337 -16.48 4.15 -9.78
C THR A 337 -16.81 4.42 -8.32
N GLN A 338 -17.82 5.26 -8.02
CA GLN A 338 -18.27 5.52 -6.64
C GLN A 338 -18.96 4.28 -6.04
N LYS A 339 -19.78 3.57 -6.82
CA LYS A 339 -20.38 2.29 -6.40
C LYS A 339 -19.32 1.24 -6.12
N GLN A 340 -18.33 1.09 -6.99
CA GLN A 340 -17.19 0.20 -6.79
C GLN A 340 -16.50 0.49 -5.46
N ARG A 341 -16.19 1.76 -5.17
CA ARG A 341 -15.57 2.17 -3.89
C ARG A 341 -16.46 1.90 -2.68
N GLN A 342 -17.78 2.03 -2.83
CA GLN A 342 -18.72 1.66 -1.76
C GLN A 342 -18.60 0.17 -1.44
N MET A 343 -18.54 -0.69 -2.47
CA MET A 343 -18.38 -2.14 -2.29
C MET A 343 -17.02 -2.49 -1.66
N GLU A 344 -15.93 -1.87 -2.10
CA GLU A 344 -14.60 -2.02 -1.52
C GLU A 344 -14.60 -1.72 0.00
N ARG A 345 -15.26 -0.63 0.41
CA ARG A 345 -15.39 -0.28 1.84
C ARG A 345 -16.16 -1.34 2.63
N GLY A 346 -17.26 -1.86 2.05
CA GLY A 346 -18.05 -2.94 2.67
C GLY A 346 -17.23 -4.21 2.87
N ILE A 347 -16.48 -4.62 1.85
CA ILE A 347 -15.60 -5.81 1.93
C ILE A 347 -14.53 -5.62 2.99
N ARG A 348 -13.88 -4.44 3.06
CA ARG A 348 -12.88 -4.17 4.10
C ARG A 348 -13.48 -4.18 5.50
N ALA A 349 -14.70 -3.65 5.67
CA ALA A 349 -15.40 -3.71 6.94
C ALA A 349 -15.63 -5.15 7.41
N THR A 350 -16.12 -6.03 6.53
CA THR A 350 -16.29 -7.46 6.82
C THR A 350 -14.94 -8.13 7.15
N LYS A 351 -13.88 -7.79 6.43
CA LYS A 351 -12.54 -8.34 6.73
C LYS A 351 -12.02 -7.88 8.09
N ARG A 352 -12.20 -6.60 8.47
CA ARG A 352 -11.85 -6.11 9.82
C ARG A 352 -12.62 -6.83 10.91
N GLU A 353 -13.92 -7.07 10.70
CA GLU A 353 -14.76 -7.82 11.64
C GLU A 353 -14.27 -9.26 11.81
N ILE A 354 -13.92 -9.95 10.71
CA ILE A 354 -13.34 -11.29 10.74
C ILE A 354 -12.06 -11.33 11.59
N GLU A 355 -11.14 -10.41 11.37
CA GLU A 355 -9.87 -10.39 12.11
C GLU A 355 -10.07 -10.04 13.59
N ALA A 356 -11.00 -9.14 13.89
CA ALA A 356 -11.35 -8.82 15.28
C ALA A 356 -12.01 -10.00 15.99
N GLN A 357 -12.89 -10.73 15.32
CA GLN A 357 -13.50 -11.96 15.84
C GLN A 357 -12.47 -13.07 16.07
N LYS A 358 -11.54 -13.27 15.12
CA LYS A 358 -10.42 -14.20 15.31
C LYS A 358 -9.58 -13.86 16.53
N ALA A 359 -9.36 -12.56 16.80
CA ALA A 359 -8.58 -12.10 17.95
C ALA A 359 -9.19 -12.47 19.31
N ILE A 360 -10.49 -12.77 19.35
CA ILE A 360 -11.21 -13.23 20.54
C ILE A 360 -11.68 -14.69 20.45
N SER A 361 -11.14 -15.45 19.49
CA SER A 361 -11.55 -16.83 19.18
C SER A 361 -13.05 -16.99 18.86
N GLY A 362 -13.65 -15.95 18.24
CA GLY A 362 -15.05 -15.93 17.83
C GLY A 362 -15.29 -16.74 16.56
N ASN A 363 -16.56 -17.11 16.31
CA ASN A 363 -16.95 -17.82 15.10
C ASN A 363 -17.02 -16.86 13.89
N VAL A 364 -16.26 -17.15 12.85
CA VAL A 364 -16.16 -16.32 11.63
C VAL A 364 -16.84 -16.93 10.41
N ASN A 365 -17.46 -18.10 10.49
CA ASN A 365 -17.98 -18.83 9.32
C ASN A 365 -19.01 -18.03 8.51
N ALA A 366 -19.95 -17.36 9.18
CA ALA A 366 -20.95 -16.52 8.52
C ALA A 366 -20.31 -15.30 7.83
N LEU A 367 -19.33 -14.66 8.49
CA LEU A 367 -18.59 -13.52 7.96
C LEU A 367 -17.70 -13.92 6.78
N GLU A 368 -17.07 -15.07 6.83
CA GLU A 368 -16.29 -15.61 5.70
C GLU A 368 -17.18 -15.88 4.47
N THR A 369 -18.40 -16.39 4.71
CA THR A 369 -19.39 -16.57 3.65
C THR A 369 -19.88 -15.23 3.10
N GLN A 370 -20.16 -14.26 3.96
CA GLN A 370 -20.52 -12.90 3.56
C GLN A 370 -19.41 -12.23 2.72
N LYS A 371 -18.16 -12.34 3.16
CA LYS A 371 -17.00 -11.82 2.44
C LYS A 371 -16.92 -12.39 1.02
N ARG A 372 -17.08 -13.72 0.87
CA ARG A 372 -17.08 -14.38 -0.46
C ARG A 372 -18.17 -13.84 -1.35
N LYS A 373 -19.40 -13.69 -0.85
CA LYS A 373 -20.52 -13.11 -1.60
C LYS A 373 -20.25 -11.67 -2.03
N GLN A 374 -19.72 -10.84 -1.12
CA GLN A 374 -19.39 -9.44 -1.42
C GLN A 374 -18.30 -9.33 -2.49
N ILE A 375 -17.25 -10.16 -2.44
CA ILE A 375 -16.18 -10.17 -3.45
C ILE A 375 -16.70 -10.63 -4.80
N ALA A 376 -17.54 -11.68 -4.84
CA ALA A 376 -18.16 -12.15 -6.07
C ALA A 376 -19.03 -11.05 -6.72
N GLU A 377 -19.87 -10.37 -5.93
CA GLU A 377 -20.70 -9.26 -6.39
C GLU A 377 -19.87 -8.07 -6.88
N TYR A 378 -18.80 -7.70 -6.18
CA TYR A 378 -17.85 -6.66 -6.59
C TYR A 378 -17.21 -6.96 -7.95
N ARG A 379 -16.77 -8.20 -8.16
CA ARG A 379 -16.17 -8.63 -9.43
C ARG A 379 -17.20 -8.69 -10.55
N ARG A 380 -18.41 -9.18 -10.27
CA ARG A 380 -19.53 -9.19 -11.22
C ARG A 380 -19.88 -7.77 -11.66
N PHE A 381 -20.11 -6.85 -10.70
CA PHE A 381 -20.38 -5.45 -10.97
C PHE A 381 -19.27 -4.82 -11.83
N SER A 382 -18.01 -5.01 -11.45
CA SER A 382 -16.87 -4.45 -12.19
C SER A 382 -16.83 -4.95 -13.63
N LYS A 383 -17.06 -6.25 -13.86
CA LYS A 383 -17.07 -6.87 -15.18
C LYS A 383 -18.23 -6.34 -16.04
N GLU A 384 -19.47 -6.31 -15.52
CA GLU A 384 -20.63 -5.84 -16.26
C GLU A 384 -20.56 -4.35 -16.60
N MET A 385 -20.02 -3.54 -15.67
CA MET A 385 -19.78 -2.12 -15.92
C MET A 385 -18.57 -1.84 -16.84
N GLY A 386 -17.73 -2.83 -17.12
CA GLY A 386 -16.52 -2.66 -17.93
C GLY A 386 -15.44 -1.82 -17.23
N ILE A 387 -15.38 -1.85 -15.90
CA ILE A 387 -14.36 -1.19 -15.10
C ILE A 387 -13.46 -2.22 -14.43
N SER A 388 -12.17 -1.94 -14.35
CA SER A 388 -11.21 -2.86 -13.74
C SER A 388 -11.49 -3.09 -12.27
N ALA A 389 -11.54 -4.36 -11.84
CA ALA A 389 -11.57 -4.71 -10.43
C ALA A 389 -10.20 -4.39 -9.78
N LYS A 390 -10.22 -3.72 -8.63
CA LYS A 390 -9.01 -3.28 -7.92
C LYS A 390 -8.84 -4.10 -6.63
N ASP A 391 -8.41 -5.35 -6.78
CA ASP A 391 -8.29 -6.30 -5.66
C ASP A 391 -7.31 -5.82 -4.55
N ASN A 392 -6.29 -5.03 -4.90
CA ASN A 392 -5.41 -4.37 -3.94
C ASN A 392 -6.18 -3.47 -2.96
N ARG A 393 -7.27 -2.82 -3.38
CA ARG A 393 -8.12 -1.99 -2.52
C ARG A 393 -9.01 -2.77 -1.57
N LEU A 394 -9.13 -4.08 -1.75
CA LEU A 394 -9.85 -4.98 -0.85
C LEU A 394 -8.99 -5.45 0.33
N ARG A 395 -7.70 -5.10 0.35
CA ARG A 395 -6.77 -5.53 1.40
C ARG A 395 -7.09 -4.84 2.72
N VAL A 396 -6.96 -5.60 3.79
CA VAL A 396 -6.79 -5.16 5.17
C VAL A 396 -5.56 -5.87 5.69
N ALA A 397 -4.83 -5.29 6.63
CA ALA A 397 -3.70 -5.97 7.24
C ALA A 397 -4.17 -7.23 7.97
N ASN A 398 -3.41 -8.30 7.88
CA ASN A 398 -3.60 -9.45 8.77
C ASN A 398 -2.98 -9.04 10.10
N GLY A 399 -3.81 -8.91 11.14
CA GLY A 399 -3.38 -8.43 12.44
C GLY A 399 -2.14 -9.19 12.96
N SER A 400 -1.00 -8.54 12.93
CA SER A 400 0.20 -8.95 13.66
C SER A 400 0.42 -7.93 14.76
N SER A 401 0.03 -8.29 15.97
CA SER A 401 -0.03 -7.39 17.11
C SER A 401 1.35 -6.92 17.59
N ASP A 402 1.82 -5.79 17.08
CA ASP A 402 2.94 -5.07 17.71
C ASP A 402 2.53 -4.45 19.07
N LEU A 403 1.22 -4.23 19.32
CA LEU A 403 0.71 -3.80 20.63
C LEU A 403 1.01 -4.79 21.78
N ASN A 404 1.26 -6.07 21.46
CA ASN A 404 1.66 -7.08 22.45
C ASN A 404 3.17 -7.35 22.51
N ARG A 405 4.00 -6.69 21.69
CA ARG A 405 5.45 -6.94 21.71
C ARG A 405 6.09 -6.72 23.08
N THR A 406 5.61 -5.77 23.84
CA THR A 406 6.17 -5.47 25.17
C THR A 406 5.83 -6.52 26.24
N GLN A 407 4.72 -7.27 26.08
CA GLN A 407 4.35 -8.35 26.99
C GLN A 407 4.73 -9.75 26.46
N THR A 408 4.90 -9.93 25.15
CA THR A 408 5.21 -11.22 24.53
C THR A 408 6.71 -11.55 24.52
N ILE A 409 7.58 -10.61 24.86
CA ILE A 409 9.04 -10.88 24.96
C ILE A 409 9.38 -11.95 26.01
N LYS A 410 8.47 -12.29 26.91
CA LYS A 410 8.70 -13.34 27.94
C LYS A 410 8.14 -14.72 27.61
N ILE A 411 7.30 -14.90 26.57
CA ILE A 411 6.72 -16.20 26.19
C ILE A 411 6.50 -16.26 24.66
N LEU A 412 7.56 -16.16 23.88
CA LEU A 412 7.56 -16.68 22.51
C LEU A 412 8.31 -18.01 22.54
N PRO A 413 7.70 -19.12 22.09
CA PRO A 413 8.52 -20.22 21.61
C PRO A 413 9.41 -19.68 20.51
N LYS A 414 10.68 -20.06 20.48
CA LYS A 414 11.65 -19.69 19.46
C LYS A 414 10.94 -19.74 18.10
N ARG A 415 10.77 -18.57 17.47
CA ARG A 415 10.22 -18.46 16.12
C ARG A 415 11.06 -19.40 15.28
N ASN A 416 10.45 -20.40 14.67
CA ASN A 416 11.20 -21.37 13.88
C ASN A 416 12.04 -20.57 12.87
N GLU A 417 13.36 -20.70 12.94
CA GLU A 417 14.32 -20.01 12.03
C GLU A 417 13.93 -20.24 10.56
N SER A 418 13.31 -21.38 10.28
CA SER A 418 12.73 -21.73 8.99
C SER A 418 11.63 -20.76 8.53
N ARG A 419 10.73 -20.32 9.42
CA ARG A 419 9.61 -19.42 9.06
C ARG A 419 10.07 -17.97 8.87
N ALA A 420 11.03 -17.52 9.69
CA ALA A 420 11.66 -16.22 9.51
C ALA A 420 12.45 -16.12 8.19
N MET A 421 13.11 -17.22 7.82
CA MET A 421 13.81 -17.33 6.54
C MET A 421 12.84 -17.38 5.35
N GLU A 422 11.69 -18.01 5.50
CA GLU A 422 10.64 -18.06 4.48
C GLU A 422 9.99 -16.69 4.25
N ASP A 423 9.67 -15.98 5.33
CA ASP A 423 9.13 -14.63 5.27
C ASP A 423 10.14 -13.65 4.64
N LYS A 424 11.43 -13.76 5.01
CA LYS A 424 12.51 -12.94 4.45
C LYS A 424 12.75 -13.26 2.96
N ALA A 425 12.72 -14.51 2.58
CA ALA A 425 12.87 -14.90 1.16
C ALA A 425 11.71 -14.36 0.31
N LYS A 426 10.48 -14.40 0.81
CA LYS A 426 9.29 -13.84 0.11
C LYS A 426 9.32 -12.31 0.01
N SER A 427 10.03 -11.63 0.89
CA SER A 427 10.18 -10.17 0.80
C SER A 427 11.21 -9.72 -0.23
N LEU A 428 12.15 -10.58 -0.60
CA LEU A 428 13.22 -10.28 -1.55
C LEU A 428 12.94 -10.81 -2.97
N PHE A 429 12.20 -11.93 -3.08
CA PHE A 429 11.97 -12.61 -4.35
C PHE A 429 10.47 -12.77 -4.61
N ASP A 430 9.96 -12.08 -5.63
CA ASP A 430 8.61 -12.30 -6.14
C ASP A 430 8.65 -13.40 -7.23
N VAL A 431 8.10 -14.56 -6.91
CA VAL A 431 8.03 -15.70 -7.83
C VAL A 431 6.59 -15.86 -8.27
N GLN A 432 6.33 -15.59 -9.54
CA GLN A 432 5.00 -15.73 -10.12
C GLN A 432 4.57 -17.21 -10.15
N PRO A 433 3.34 -17.55 -9.69
CA PRO A 433 2.85 -18.91 -9.73
C PRO A 433 2.54 -19.35 -11.18
N LEU A 434 2.86 -20.60 -11.51
CA LEU A 434 2.35 -21.26 -12.72
C LEU A 434 0.90 -21.73 -12.51
N GLU A 435 0.10 -21.70 -13.57
CA GLU A 435 -1.26 -22.29 -13.55
C GLU A 435 -1.22 -23.81 -13.38
N LYS A 436 -0.19 -24.47 -13.91
CA LYS A 436 0.09 -25.92 -13.73
C LYS A 436 1.61 -26.15 -13.71
N GLY A 437 2.11 -26.77 -12.66
CA GLY A 437 3.51 -27.15 -12.51
C GLY A 437 4.17 -26.56 -11.26
N ASP A 438 5.38 -27.05 -10.95
CA ASP A 438 6.15 -26.60 -9.79
C ASP A 438 6.98 -25.35 -10.13
N THR A 439 6.78 -24.29 -9.36
CA THR A 439 7.64 -23.10 -9.41
C THR A 439 8.76 -23.18 -8.37
N VAL A 440 9.88 -22.53 -8.64
CA VAL A 440 10.96 -22.39 -7.66
C VAL A 440 10.48 -21.59 -6.46
N LYS A 441 10.63 -22.13 -5.26
CA LYS A 441 10.20 -21.44 -4.03
C LYS A 441 11.20 -20.33 -3.66
N PRO A 442 10.73 -19.10 -3.28
CA PRO A 442 11.60 -18.02 -2.82
C PRO A 442 12.64 -18.45 -1.78
N VAL A 443 12.23 -19.26 -0.79
CA VAL A 443 13.11 -19.77 0.25
C VAL A 443 14.23 -20.66 -0.29
N SER A 444 14.04 -21.33 -1.43
CA SER A 444 15.07 -22.17 -2.04
C SER A 444 16.13 -21.36 -2.80
N ILE A 445 15.73 -20.21 -3.37
CA ILE A 445 16.64 -19.21 -3.95
C ILE A 445 17.49 -18.60 -2.83
N TYR A 446 16.84 -18.13 -1.76
CA TYR A 446 17.49 -17.53 -0.60
C TYR A 446 18.51 -18.45 0.07
N LYS A 447 18.15 -19.74 0.24
CA LYS A 447 19.05 -20.76 0.79
C LYS A 447 20.27 -21.00 -0.09
N ASP A 448 20.05 -21.02 -1.40
CA ASP A 448 21.13 -21.25 -2.36
C ASP A 448 22.15 -20.08 -2.32
N LEU A 449 21.67 -18.84 -2.40
CA LEU A 449 22.52 -17.65 -2.28
C LEU A 449 23.33 -17.64 -0.98
N LYS A 450 22.78 -18.08 0.13
CA LYS A 450 23.51 -18.19 1.40
C LYS A 450 24.65 -19.20 1.43
N THR A 451 24.80 -20.04 0.43
CA THR A 451 25.83 -21.10 0.43
C THR A 451 27.25 -20.59 0.14
N SER A 452 27.42 -19.40 -0.41
CA SER A 452 28.72 -18.81 -0.75
C SER A 452 28.88 -17.37 -0.27
N GLU A 453 30.10 -16.89 -0.16
CA GLU A 453 30.36 -15.49 0.16
C GLU A 453 29.85 -14.54 -0.94
N THR A 454 29.98 -14.92 -2.22
CA THR A 454 29.42 -14.15 -3.33
C THR A 454 27.89 -14.02 -3.21
N GLY A 455 27.19 -15.13 -2.95
CA GLY A 455 25.74 -15.09 -2.78
C GLY A 455 25.27 -14.33 -1.54
N LYS A 456 26.03 -14.38 -0.43
CA LYS A 456 25.74 -13.55 0.76
C LYS A 456 25.86 -12.06 0.45
N ARG A 457 26.91 -11.66 -0.27
CA ARG A 457 27.11 -10.28 -0.71
C ARG A 457 25.93 -9.80 -1.57
N VAL A 458 25.52 -10.61 -2.54
CA VAL A 458 24.35 -10.32 -3.40
C VAL A 458 23.08 -10.12 -2.56
N LEU A 459 22.83 -10.99 -1.57
CA LEU A 459 21.66 -10.82 -0.68
C LEU A 459 21.73 -9.53 0.13
N GLU A 460 22.91 -9.19 0.65
CA GLU A 460 23.11 -7.94 1.41
C GLU A 460 22.92 -6.72 0.53
N TYR A 461 23.40 -6.78 -0.71
CA TYR A 461 23.28 -5.68 -1.66
C TYR A 461 21.83 -5.47 -2.10
N ILE A 462 21.10 -6.55 -2.45
CA ILE A 462 19.68 -6.54 -2.78
C ILE A 462 18.86 -5.95 -1.63
N GLU A 463 19.13 -6.40 -0.40
CA GLU A 463 18.41 -5.92 0.79
C GLU A 463 18.70 -4.45 1.12
N LYS A 464 19.99 -4.04 1.05
CA LYS A 464 20.43 -2.68 1.38
C LYS A 464 19.93 -1.64 0.38
N ASN A 465 19.84 -1.99 -0.89
CA ASN A 465 19.47 -1.09 -1.97
C ASN A 465 18.01 -1.26 -2.42
N ASP A 466 17.21 -2.07 -1.71
CA ASP A 466 15.78 -2.32 -1.97
C ASP A 466 15.52 -2.76 -3.44
N ILE A 467 16.35 -3.71 -3.92
CA ILE A 467 16.25 -4.24 -5.28
C ILE A 467 15.13 -5.27 -5.31
N SER A 468 14.17 -5.12 -6.23
CA SER A 468 13.16 -6.15 -6.48
C SER A 468 13.70 -7.23 -7.41
N VAL A 469 13.41 -8.49 -7.10
CA VAL A 469 13.76 -9.62 -7.97
C VAL A 469 12.50 -10.39 -8.32
N ASP A 470 12.10 -10.29 -9.59
CA ASP A 470 10.88 -10.87 -10.13
C ASP A 470 11.21 -12.11 -10.99
N VAL A 471 10.77 -13.29 -10.56
CA VAL A 471 10.97 -14.56 -11.29
C VAL A 471 9.69 -14.89 -12.04
N ILE A 472 9.72 -14.72 -13.37
CA ILE A 472 8.54 -14.68 -14.24
C ILE A 472 8.42 -15.99 -15.03
N TYR A 473 7.26 -16.65 -14.90
CA TYR A 473 6.90 -17.86 -15.64
C TYR A 473 5.83 -17.63 -16.71
N ASN A 474 5.02 -16.55 -16.55
CA ASN A 474 3.93 -16.25 -17.49
C ASN A 474 4.50 -15.71 -18.80
N ARG A 475 4.07 -16.30 -19.94
CA ARG A 475 4.55 -15.92 -21.28
C ARG A 475 4.20 -14.49 -21.65
N ASP A 476 2.98 -14.05 -21.35
CA ASP A 476 2.55 -12.70 -21.70
C ASP A 476 3.36 -11.64 -20.91
N THR A 477 3.62 -11.91 -19.62
CA THR A 477 4.47 -11.05 -18.78
C THR A 477 5.93 -11.09 -19.22
N ILE A 478 6.44 -12.21 -19.72
CA ILE A 478 7.79 -12.31 -20.32
C ILE A 478 7.87 -11.39 -21.54
N THR A 479 6.91 -11.48 -22.45
CA THR A 479 6.86 -10.63 -23.65
C THR A 479 6.65 -9.15 -23.33
N GLU A 480 5.76 -8.83 -22.38
CA GLU A 480 5.54 -7.46 -21.90
C GLU A 480 6.79 -6.80 -21.30
N ASN A 481 7.71 -7.60 -20.73
CA ASN A 481 8.95 -7.12 -20.14
C ASN A 481 10.17 -7.32 -21.07
N HIS A 482 9.97 -7.68 -22.34
CA HIS A 482 11.03 -7.87 -23.35
C HIS A 482 12.08 -8.93 -22.97
N LEU A 483 11.64 -10.00 -22.31
CA LEU A 483 12.50 -11.10 -21.83
C LEU A 483 12.52 -12.33 -22.74
N ASP A 484 11.88 -12.30 -23.92
CA ASP A 484 11.67 -13.49 -24.76
C ASP A 484 12.97 -14.22 -25.12
N ASP A 485 14.04 -13.47 -25.41
CA ASP A 485 15.32 -14.00 -25.89
C ASP A 485 16.45 -13.94 -24.85
N VAL A 486 16.15 -13.56 -23.60
CA VAL A 486 17.17 -13.39 -22.55
C VAL A 486 16.87 -14.23 -21.31
N TYR A 487 17.89 -14.51 -20.51
CA TYR A 487 17.78 -15.20 -19.23
C TYR A 487 17.26 -14.27 -18.13
N GLY A 488 17.70 -13.04 -18.12
CA GLY A 488 17.33 -11.98 -17.19
C GLY A 488 17.58 -10.61 -17.77
N LEU A 489 17.13 -9.61 -17.06
CA LEU A 489 17.32 -8.20 -17.41
C LEU A 489 17.24 -7.37 -16.14
N ASN A 490 18.13 -6.42 -15.97
CA ASN A 490 18.03 -5.41 -14.92
C ASN A 490 17.53 -4.07 -15.49
N ILE A 491 16.61 -3.42 -14.77
CA ILE A 491 16.07 -2.11 -15.14
C ILE A 491 15.98 -1.26 -13.87
N GLY A 492 16.92 -0.34 -13.71
CA GLY A 492 17.02 0.44 -12.48
C GLY A 492 17.25 -0.45 -11.25
N ASN A 493 16.36 -0.39 -10.26
CA ASN A 493 16.41 -1.22 -9.05
C ASN A 493 15.59 -2.51 -9.13
N SER A 494 15.40 -3.06 -10.34
CA SER A 494 14.61 -4.28 -10.53
C SER A 494 15.35 -5.28 -11.40
N ILE A 495 15.35 -6.53 -10.98
CA ILE A 495 15.90 -7.67 -11.72
C ILE A 495 14.74 -8.56 -12.15
N TYR A 496 14.61 -8.79 -13.44
CA TYR A 496 13.59 -9.65 -14.04
C TYR A 496 14.23 -10.92 -14.57
N ILE A 497 13.75 -12.07 -14.15
CA ILE A 497 14.28 -13.38 -14.54
C ILE A 497 13.25 -14.13 -15.38
N ASN A 498 13.64 -14.50 -16.59
CA ASN A 498 12.84 -15.37 -17.43
C ASN A 498 12.99 -16.82 -16.96
N ALA A 499 12.06 -17.28 -16.11
CA ALA A 499 12.11 -18.61 -15.53
C ALA A 499 11.78 -19.74 -16.54
N ARG A 500 11.28 -19.44 -17.75
CA ARG A 500 11.12 -20.44 -18.81
C ARG A 500 12.43 -20.77 -19.49
N THR A 501 13.27 -19.76 -19.71
CA THR A 501 14.63 -19.94 -20.25
C THR A 501 15.58 -20.42 -19.13
N CYS A 502 15.45 -19.87 -17.92
CA CYS A 502 16.15 -20.34 -16.72
C CYS A 502 15.41 -21.53 -16.07
N ASN A 503 15.22 -22.63 -16.76
CA ASN A 503 14.39 -23.77 -16.37
C ASN A 503 14.83 -24.54 -15.12
N THR A 504 15.87 -24.11 -14.42
CA THR A 504 16.37 -24.71 -13.18
C THR A 504 16.63 -23.66 -12.11
N LYS A 505 16.45 -24.03 -10.83
CA LYS A 505 16.81 -23.18 -9.69
C LYS A 505 18.25 -22.68 -9.81
N LYS A 506 19.18 -23.54 -10.21
CA LYS A 506 20.59 -23.21 -10.39
C LYS A 506 20.77 -22.06 -11.38
N LYS A 507 20.12 -22.13 -12.53
CA LYS A 507 20.24 -21.10 -13.56
C LYS A 507 19.56 -19.79 -13.14
N ILE A 508 18.42 -19.86 -12.45
CA ILE A 508 17.76 -18.69 -11.85
C ILE A 508 18.70 -17.94 -10.90
N VAL A 509 19.36 -18.66 -9.99
CA VAL A 509 20.31 -18.06 -9.03
C VAL A 509 21.53 -17.46 -9.72
N GLU A 510 22.09 -18.16 -10.70
CA GLU A 510 23.21 -17.65 -11.50
C GLU A 510 22.84 -16.36 -12.24
N THR A 511 21.65 -16.31 -12.81
CA THR A 511 21.15 -15.12 -13.50
C THR A 511 20.88 -13.95 -12.53
N ILE A 512 20.34 -14.22 -11.33
CA ILE A 512 20.19 -13.18 -10.30
C ILE A 512 21.55 -12.55 -9.95
N ILE A 513 22.59 -13.37 -9.75
CA ILE A 513 23.94 -12.87 -9.46
C ILE A 513 24.51 -12.07 -10.62
N HIS A 514 24.28 -12.52 -11.84
CA HIS A 514 24.71 -11.85 -13.07
C HIS A 514 24.09 -10.44 -13.15
N GLU A 515 22.77 -10.35 -13.10
CA GLU A 515 22.06 -9.07 -13.20
C GLU A 515 22.34 -8.13 -12.02
N GLU A 516 22.44 -8.67 -10.80
CA GLU A 516 22.83 -7.89 -9.62
C GLU A 516 24.25 -7.32 -9.76
N THR A 517 25.18 -8.08 -10.34
CA THR A 517 26.55 -7.61 -10.58
C THR A 517 26.58 -6.40 -11.51
N HIS A 518 25.76 -6.35 -12.55
CA HIS A 518 25.62 -5.15 -13.40
C HIS A 518 25.18 -3.93 -12.57
N ILE A 519 24.24 -4.11 -11.65
CA ILE A 519 23.74 -3.01 -10.80
C ILE A 519 24.79 -2.59 -9.75
N GLU A 520 25.39 -3.56 -9.03
CA GLU A 520 26.34 -3.27 -7.93
C GLU A 520 27.59 -2.53 -8.40
N TYR A 521 28.11 -2.91 -9.57
CA TYR A 521 29.34 -2.34 -10.09
C TYR A 521 29.11 -1.20 -11.09
N ASP A 522 27.83 -0.85 -11.35
CA ASP A 522 27.44 0.16 -12.36
C ASP A 522 28.15 -0.04 -13.70
N ILE A 523 28.18 -1.31 -14.15
CA ILE A 523 28.84 -1.73 -15.39
C ILE A 523 27.78 -1.99 -16.47
N GLY A 524 28.04 -1.44 -17.66
CA GLY A 524 27.16 -1.63 -18.83
C GLY A 524 27.18 -3.07 -19.37
N GLU A 525 26.68 -3.23 -20.57
CA GLU A 525 26.58 -4.53 -21.27
C GLU A 525 27.76 -4.74 -22.26
N ASP A 526 28.97 -4.28 -21.91
CA ASP A 526 30.15 -4.54 -22.74
C ASP A 526 30.75 -5.93 -22.45
N ALA A 527 31.63 -6.36 -23.31
CA ALA A 527 32.27 -7.69 -23.19
C ALA A 527 33.02 -7.91 -21.88
N HIS A 528 33.52 -6.85 -21.25
CA HIS A 528 34.22 -6.95 -19.97
C HIS A 528 33.24 -7.07 -18.82
N ALA A 529 32.15 -6.27 -18.84
CA ALA A 529 31.06 -6.38 -17.87
C ALA A 529 30.45 -7.77 -17.84
N GLU A 530 30.11 -8.33 -19.00
CA GLU A 530 29.62 -9.71 -19.14
C GLU A 530 30.60 -10.73 -18.55
N CYS A 531 31.90 -10.53 -18.74
CA CYS A 531 32.93 -11.41 -18.16
C CYS A 531 32.96 -11.34 -16.63
N VAL A 532 32.77 -10.16 -16.03
CA VAL A 532 32.71 -9.96 -14.57
C VAL A 532 31.45 -10.62 -14.00
N CYS A 533 30.31 -10.48 -14.67
CA CYS A 533 29.03 -11.07 -14.25
C CYS A 533 29.09 -12.61 -14.28
N ASP A 534 29.55 -13.18 -15.39
CA ASP A 534 29.74 -14.63 -15.53
C ASP A 534 30.77 -15.19 -14.51
N TYR A 535 31.83 -14.43 -14.22
CA TYR A 535 32.81 -14.77 -13.20
C TYR A 535 32.18 -14.87 -11.80
N ASN A 536 31.38 -13.86 -11.39
CA ASN A 536 30.72 -13.86 -10.09
C ASN A 536 29.67 -14.99 -9.98
N ALA A 537 28.88 -15.21 -11.02
CA ALA A 537 27.90 -16.29 -11.07
C ALA A 537 28.57 -17.68 -10.93
N LEU A 538 29.69 -17.92 -11.62
CA LEU A 538 30.42 -19.18 -11.51
C LEU A 538 31.15 -19.33 -10.17
N LYS A 539 31.70 -18.23 -9.63
CA LYS A 539 32.36 -18.19 -8.31
C LYS A 539 31.39 -18.56 -7.18
N HIS A 540 30.15 -18.15 -7.27
CA HIS A 540 29.10 -18.60 -6.33
C HIS A 540 29.01 -20.13 -6.28
N ARG A 541 29.11 -20.79 -7.43
CA ARG A 541 28.98 -22.25 -7.55
C ARG A 541 30.20 -23.04 -7.09
N LYS A 542 31.39 -22.55 -7.43
CA LYS A 542 32.64 -23.31 -7.29
C LYS A 542 33.52 -22.84 -6.15
N GLY A 543 33.25 -21.63 -5.61
CA GLY A 543 34.13 -20.98 -4.64
C GLY A 543 35.35 -20.37 -5.32
N GLU A 544 36.47 -21.11 -5.40
CA GLU A 544 37.66 -20.69 -6.14
C GLU A 544 37.59 -21.17 -7.59
N LEU A 545 37.89 -20.29 -8.53
CA LEU A 545 37.90 -20.61 -9.95
C LEU A 545 39.30 -21.01 -10.42
N THR A 546 39.35 -22.08 -11.20
CA THR A 546 40.57 -22.55 -11.85
C THR A 546 40.88 -21.74 -13.11
N GLY A 547 42.11 -21.81 -13.60
CA GLY A 547 42.50 -21.19 -14.86
C GLY A 547 41.70 -21.75 -16.07
N GLU A 548 41.16 -22.98 -15.98
CA GLU A 548 40.28 -23.54 -16.98
C GLU A 548 38.88 -22.93 -16.94
N ASP A 549 38.34 -22.68 -15.75
CA ASP A 549 37.07 -22.00 -15.56
C ASP A 549 37.10 -20.60 -16.18
N ILE A 550 38.16 -19.86 -15.93
CA ILE A 550 38.38 -18.52 -16.50
C ILE A 550 38.48 -18.57 -18.02
N ARG A 551 39.20 -19.56 -18.58
CA ARG A 551 39.26 -19.73 -20.05
C ARG A 551 37.90 -20.01 -20.65
N ASN A 552 37.06 -20.82 -19.97
CA ASN A 552 35.70 -21.12 -20.43
C ASN A 552 34.78 -19.90 -20.42
N ILE A 553 34.85 -19.06 -19.38
CA ILE A 553 34.14 -17.78 -19.33
C ILE A 553 34.57 -16.88 -20.50
N ILE A 554 35.89 -16.70 -20.70
CA ILE A 554 36.43 -15.89 -21.78
C ILE A 554 35.95 -16.40 -23.15
N LYS A 555 35.92 -17.73 -23.33
CA LYS A 555 35.45 -18.36 -24.57
C LYS A 555 33.96 -18.04 -24.81
N SER A 556 33.11 -18.18 -23.80
CA SER A 556 31.68 -17.87 -23.88
C SER A 556 31.44 -16.40 -24.19
N VAL A 557 32.17 -15.49 -23.56
CA VAL A 557 32.09 -14.05 -23.84
C VAL A 557 32.56 -13.74 -25.26
N LYS A 558 33.63 -14.38 -25.75
CA LYS A 558 34.11 -14.19 -27.12
C LYS A 558 33.17 -14.72 -28.20
N GLU A 559 32.32 -15.69 -27.91
CA GLU A 559 31.28 -16.11 -28.84
C GLU A 559 30.27 -14.99 -29.13
N ARG A 560 30.02 -14.12 -28.14
CA ARG A 560 29.15 -12.94 -28.25
C ARG A 560 29.91 -11.69 -28.70
N TYR A 561 31.18 -11.56 -28.28
CA TYR A 561 32.05 -10.40 -28.50
C TYR A 561 33.42 -10.87 -29.06
N PRO A 562 33.56 -11.14 -30.35
CA PRO A 562 34.78 -11.77 -30.92
C PRO A 562 36.10 -11.03 -30.67
N ASP A 563 36.06 -9.72 -30.59
CA ASP A 563 37.24 -8.85 -30.41
C ASP A 563 37.65 -8.65 -28.93
N TYR A 564 36.95 -9.31 -27.98
CA TYR A 564 37.22 -9.15 -26.56
C TYR A 564 38.63 -9.59 -26.15
N LYS A 565 39.37 -8.68 -25.50
CA LYS A 565 40.67 -8.96 -24.88
C LYS A 565 40.47 -9.03 -23.37
N TRP A 566 40.74 -10.23 -22.83
CA TRP A 566 40.53 -10.47 -21.40
C TRP A 566 41.31 -9.51 -20.51
N ARG A 567 40.66 -8.97 -19.49
CA ARG A 567 41.21 -8.28 -18.33
C ARG A 567 40.76 -8.99 -17.08
N LYS A 568 41.59 -8.96 -16.03
CA LYS A 568 41.20 -9.57 -14.75
C LYS A 568 39.96 -8.83 -14.20
N PRO A 569 38.89 -9.56 -13.80
CA PRO A 569 37.70 -8.99 -13.16
C PRO A 569 38.02 -8.27 -11.85
#